data_b8a11cedef425e5d88fb563a9df02c3e
#
_entry.id   b8a11cedef425e5d88fb563a9df02c3e
#
_cell.length_a   1.000
_cell.length_b   1.000
_cell.length_c   1.000
_cell.angle_alpha   90.00
_cell.angle_beta   90.00
_cell.angle_gamma   90.00
#
_symmetry.space_group_name_H-M   'P 1'
#
loop_
_entity.id
_entity.type
_entity.pdbx_description
1 polymer ?
#
loop_
_entity_poly.entity_id
_entity_poly.type
_entity_poly.pdbx_seq_one_letter_code
_entity_poly.pdbx_strand_id
1 'polypeptide(L)'
;MARKTKPLTDTEIKAAKPKDVDYQLYDGDGLTLLIKSSGSKLWQFRYYRPLTKQRTKQSFGAYPAVSLSDARKLRAESRVLLAKDIDPQEHQKEQVRNSQEAKTNTFLLVAERWWNVKKASVTEDYADDIWRSLERDVFPAIGDISVTEIKAHTLVKAVQPVQARGALETVRRLCQRINEVMIYAQNTGLIDAVPSVNIGKAFEKPQKKNMPSIRPDQLPQLMQTMRTANISMSTRCLFMWQLLTITRPAEAAEARWDEIDFNAKEWKIPAARMKMNRDHTVPLSDEAISILEMMKSLSGGREFIFPSRIKPTQPMNSQTVNAALKRAGLGGVLVSHGLRSIASTALNEEGFPPDVIEAALAHVDKNEVRRAYNRSDYLEQRRPMMQWWADFVSKADRGSIVETGKTGLKLVG
;
A
#
# COMPACT_ATOMS: atom_id res chain seq x y z
N MET A 1 -18.09 46.07 -53.27
CA MET A 1 -17.44 44.76 -53.67
C MET A 1 -16.14 44.58 -52.87
N ALA A 2 -15.96 43.50 -52.21
CA ALA A 2 -14.71 43.20 -51.47
C ALA A 2 -13.56 43.01 -52.48
N ARG A 3 -12.49 43.83 -52.37
CA ARG A 3 -11.28 43.69 -53.20
C ARG A 3 -10.72 42.24 -53.03
N LYS A 4 -10.76 41.43 -54.12
CA LYS A 4 -10.11 40.14 -54.15
C LYS A 4 -8.59 40.35 -54.03
N THR A 5 -8.00 39.94 -52.88
CA THR A 5 -6.56 39.97 -52.65
C THR A 5 -5.91 38.88 -53.50
N LYS A 6 -4.90 39.23 -54.32
CA LYS A 6 -4.10 38.23 -55.05
C LYS A 6 -3.28 37.44 -54.06
N PRO A 7 -3.34 36.08 -54.05
CA PRO A 7 -2.50 35.27 -53.19
C PRO A 7 -1.01 35.52 -53.41
N LEU A 8 -0.21 35.49 -52.32
CA LEU A 8 1.24 35.64 -52.36
C LEU A 8 1.93 34.42 -53.02
N THR A 9 3.08 34.69 -53.63
CA THR A 9 3.99 33.64 -54.11
C THR A 9 5.25 33.59 -53.25
N ASP A 10 5.94 32.44 -53.23
CA ASP A 10 7.22 32.31 -52.51
C ASP A 10 8.30 33.28 -53.07
N THR A 11 8.25 33.59 -54.35
CA THR A 11 9.15 34.57 -54.98
C THR A 11 8.92 35.98 -54.42
N GLU A 12 7.65 36.41 -54.29
CA GLU A 12 7.31 37.71 -53.70
C GLU A 12 7.74 37.80 -52.23
N ILE A 13 7.53 36.71 -51.46
CA ILE A 13 7.94 36.64 -50.06
C ILE A 13 9.46 36.73 -49.90
N LYS A 14 10.21 35.99 -50.71
CA LYS A 14 11.69 36.04 -50.73
C LYS A 14 12.20 37.42 -51.08
N ALA A 15 11.64 38.05 -52.13
CA ALA A 15 12.04 39.36 -52.65
C ALA A 15 11.65 40.53 -51.71
N ALA A 16 10.74 40.34 -50.76
CA ALA A 16 10.33 41.39 -49.83
C ALA A 16 11.48 41.83 -48.92
N LYS A 17 11.95 43.05 -49.05
CA LYS A 17 13.03 43.65 -48.26
C LYS A 17 12.47 44.48 -47.10
N PRO A 18 13.21 44.64 -45.99
CA PRO A 18 12.80 45.54 -44.89
C PRO A 18 12.74 46.99 -45.38
N LYS A 19 11.89 47.79 -44.75
CA LYS A 19 11.75 49.21 -44.92
C LYS A 19 11.91 49.89 -43.55
N ASP A 20 11.98 51.20 -43.51
CA ASP A 20 12.12 52.02 -42.28
C ASP A 20 10.96 51.80 -41.31
N VAL A 21 9.81 51.39 -41.83
CA VAL A 21 8.62 51.04 -41.06
C VAL A 21 8.12 49.65 -41.39
N ASP A 22 7.58 48.95 -40.37
CA ASP A 22 6.95 47.67 -40.55
C ASP A 22 5.79 47.72 -41.52
N TYR A 23 5.71 46.78 -42.47
CA TYR A 23 4.64 46.71 -43.45
C TYR A 23 4.12 45.27 -43.62
N GLN A 24 2.95 45.15 -44.25
CA GLN A 24 2.29 43.85 -44.41
C GLN A 24 2.03 43.52 -45.88
N LEU A 25 2.26 42.23 -46.18
CA LEU A 25 1.80 41.62 -47.43
C LEU A 25 0.56 40.75 -47.09
N TYR A 26 -0.42 40.77 -47.98
CA TYR A 26 -1.72 40.10 -47.75
C TYR A 26 -1.84 38.88 -48.66
N ASP A 27 -2.08 37.66 -48.08
CA ASP A 27 -2.30 36.43 -48.87
C ASP A 27 -3.80 36.15 -49.09
N GLY A 28 -4.67 36.90 -48.44
CA GLY A 28 -6.12 36.70 -48.48
C GLY A 28 -6.66 35.94 -47.28
N ASP A 29 -7.98 35.95 -47.10
CA ASP A 29 -8.71 35.26 -46.03
C ASP A 29 -8.13 35.49 -44.61
N GLY A 30 -7.65 36.70 -44.32
CA GLY A 30 -7.08 37.10 -43.04
C GLY A 30 -5.59 36.76 -42.86
N LEU A 31 -4.97 35.98 -43.74
CA LEU A 31 -3.53 35.69 -43.66
C LEU A 31 -2.68 36.86 -44.17
N THR A 32 -1.71 37.30 -43.38
CA THR A 32 -0.79 38.37 -43.68
C THR A 32 0.64 38.02 -43.29
N LEU A 33 1.63 38.51 -44.05
CA LEU A 33 3.03 38.44 -43.70
C LEU A 33 3.49 39.83 -43.25
N LEU A 34 3.84 40.00 -42.01
CA LEU A 34 4.43 41.20 -41.45
C LEU A 34 5.94 41.21 -41.74
N ILE A 35 6.40 42.20 -42.49
CA ILE A 35 7.83 42.44 -42.68
C ILE A 35 8.24 43.55 -41.72
N LYS A 36 9.12 43.21 -40.78
CA LYS A 36 9.63 44.16 -39.81
C LYS A 36 10.79 44.95 -40.37
N SER A 37 11.01 46.16 -39.85
CA SER A 37 12.17 47.02 -40.16
C SER A 37 13.50 46.30 -39.86
N SER A 38 13.51 45.39 -38.87
CA SER A 38 14.64 44.48 -38.54
C SER A 38 14.92 43.37 -39.58
N GLY A 39 14.09 43.27 -40.63
CA GLY A 39 14.19 42.22 -41.66
C GLY A 39 13.46 40.92 -41.34
N SER A 40 12.95 40.72 -40.13
CA SER A 40 12.20 39.53 -39.80
C SER A 40 10.81 39.51 -40.46
N LYS A 41 10.37 38.33 -40.92
CA LYS A 41 9.11 38.12 -41.64
C LYS A 41 8.23 37.20 -40.77
N LEU A 42 7.05 37.67 -40.33
CA LEU A 42 6.18 36.98 -39.40
C LEU A 42 4.79 36.73 -40.01
N TRP A 43 4.35 35.50 -40.04
CA TRP A 43 2.99 35.16 -40.43
C TRP A 43 2.00 35.53 -39.35
N GLN A 44 0.93 36.23 -39.74
CA GLN A 44 -0.17 36.65 -38.88
C GLN A 44 -1.51 36.30 -39.53
N PHE A 45 -2.42 35.77 -38.75
CA PHE A 45 -3.80 35.53 -39.12
C PHE A 45 -4.70 36.52 -38.38
N ARG A 46 -5.47 37.31 -39.11
CA ARG A 46 -6.39 38.34 -38.61
C ARG A 46 -7.80 37.82 -38.72
N TYR A 47 -8.54 37.89 -37.61
CA TYR A 47 -9.92 37.44 -37.56
C TYR A 47 -10.72 38.22 -36.51
N TYR A 48 -12.03 37.99 -36.46
CA TYR A 48 -12.90 38.48 -35.41
C TYR A 48 -13.20 37.39 -34.43
N ARG A 49 -13.07 37.68 -33.15
CA ARG A 49 -13.39 36.70 -32.06
C ARG A 49 -14.86 36.30 -32.16
N PRO A 50 -15.22 35.02 -32.05
CA PRO A 50 -16.60 34.57 -32.22
C PRO A 50 -17.61 35.25 -31.30
N LEU A 51 -17.31 35.37 -30.02
CA LEU A 51 -18.25 35.90 -29.02
C LEU A 51 -18.25 37.45 -29.02
N THR A 52 -17.10 38.08 -28.89
CA THR A 52 -16.98 39.54 -28.68
C THR A 52 -17.01 40.34 -29.96
N LYS A 53 -16.88 39.69 -31.13
CA LYS A 53 -16.74 40.32 -32.47
C LYS A 53 -15.57 41.33 -32.56
N GLN A 54 -14.68 41.31 -31.57
CA GLN A 54 -13.49 42.18 -31.59
C GLN A 54 -12.46 41.64 -32.59
N ARG A 55 -11.82 42.54 -33.28
CA ARG A 55 -10.75 42.19 -34.23
C ARG A 55 -9.48 41.83 -33.47
N THR A 56 -8.90 40.67 -33.81
CA THR A 56 -7.65 40.20 -33.24
C THR A 56 -6.71 39.63 -34.29
N LYS A 57 -5.49 39.26 -33.89
CA LYS A 57 -4.49 38.63 -34.75
C LYS A 57 -3.78 37.50 -33.98
N GLN A 58 -3.56 36.36 -34.62
CA GLN A 58 -2.77 35.25 -34.14
C GLN A 58 -1.46 35.16 -34.93
N SER A 59 -0.32 34.98 -34.27
CA SER A 59 0.96 34.72 -34.93
C SER A 59 1.09 33.23 -35.27
N PHE A 60 1.49 32.93 -36.51
CA PHE A 60 1.75 31.52 -36.92
C PHE A 60 3.25 31.21 -36.96
N GLY A 61 4.13 32.17 -36.72
CA GLY A 61 5.57 31.98 -36.69
C GLY A 61 6.31 32.75 -37.76
N ALA A 62 7.63 32.57 -37.78
CA ALA A 62 8.52 33.31 -38.69
C ALA A 62 8.77 32.51 -40.00
N TYR A 63 8.80 33.28 -41.12
CA TYR A 63 9.33 32.76 -42.36
C TYR A 63 10.87 32.81 -42.30
N PRO A 64 11.65 31.82 -42.82
CA PRO A 64 11.19 30.64 -43.57
C PRO A 64 10.84 29.43 -42.73
N ALA A 65 10.98 29.45 -41.39
CA ALA A 65 10.67 28.29 -40.51
C ALA A 65 9.21 27.81 -40.69
N VAL A 66 8.27 28.76 -40.92
CA VAL A 66 6.91 28.47 -41.37
C VAL A 66 6.83 28.87 -42.84
N SER A 67 6.68 27.93 -43.75
CA SER A 67 6.54 28.17 -45.19
C SER A 67 5.19 28.80 -45.53
N LEU A 68 5.03 29.35 -46.74
CA LEU A 68 3.74 29.84 -47.24
C LEU A 68 2.68 28.74 -47.22
N SER A 69 3.04 27.51 -47.59
CA SER A 69 2.14 26.36 -47.56
C SER A 69 1.66 26.05 -46.13
N ASP A 70 2.58 26.08 -45.14
CA ASP A 70 2.23 25.80 -43.75
C ASP A 70 1.37 26.92 -43.16
N ALA A 71 1.67 28.17 -43.45
CA ALA A 71 0.85 29.31 -43.04
C ALA A 71 -0.58 29.23 -43.58
N ARG A 72 -0.75 28.77 -44.83
CA ARG A 72 -2.08 28.53 -45.42
C ARG A 72 -2.83 27.36 -44.75
N LYS A 73 -2.12 26.29 -44.37
CA LYS A 73 -2.72 25.18 -43.58
C LYS A 73 -3.20 25.68 -42.23
N LEU A 74 -2.37 26.39 -41.47
CA LEU A 74 -2.71 26.93 -40.15
C LEU A 74 -3.90 27.91 -40.26
N ARG A 75 -3.96 28.73 -41.35
CA ARG A 75 -5.14 29.55 -41.63
C ARG A 75 -6.40 28.72 -41.82
N ALA A 76 -6.32 27.66 -42.62
CA ALA A 76 -7.47 26.79 -42.89
C ALA A 76 -7.98 26.12 -41.60
N GLU A 77 -7.08 25.59 -40.76
CA GLU A 77 -7.41 25.03 -39.46
C GLU A 77 -8.07 26.05 -38.53
N SER A 78 -7.49 27.27 -38.44
CA SER A 78 -8.05 28.35 -37.64
C SER A 78 -9.45 28.75 -38.13
N ARG A 79 -9.70 28.73 -39.42
CA ARG A 79 -11.04 29.03 -40.00
C ARG A 79 -12.06 27.93 -39.68
N VAL A 80 -11.65 26.66 -39.62
CA VAL A 80 -12.50 25.58 -39.20
C VAL A 80 -12.94 25.77 -37.74
N LEU A 81 -12.03 26.18 -36.85
CA LEU A 81 -12.37 26.50 -35.47
C LEU A 81 -13.36 27.68 -35.38
N LEU A 82 -13.11 28.76 -36.14
CA LEU A 82 -14.00 29.92 -36.18
C LEU A 82 -15.39 29.57 -36.71
N ALA A 83 -15.50 28.66 -37.67
CA ALA A 83 -16.78 28.19 -38.20
C ALA A 83 -17.58 27.36 -37.12
N LYS A 84 -16.91 26.90 -36.10
CA LYS A 84 -17.50 26.23 -34.94
C LYS A 84 -17.66 27.17 -33.73
N ASP A 85 -17.54 28.47 -33.93
CA ASP A 85 -17.55 29.49 -32.87
C ASP A 85 -16.46 29.35 -31.81
N ILE A 86 -15.35 28.65 -32.13
CA ILE A 86 -14.18 28.48 -31.23
C ILE A 86 -13.11 29.50 -31.59
N ASP A 87 -12.60 30.25 -30.59
CA ASP A 87 -11.48 31.19 -30.78
C ASP A 87 -10.16 30.42 -30.91
N PRO A 88 -9.44 30.50 -32.04
CA PRO A 88 -8.19 29.74 -32.26
C PRO A 88 -7.10 30.04 -31.22
N GLN A 89 -6.98 31.28 -30.72
CA GLN A 89 -5.99 31.62 -29.69
C GLN A 89 -6.31 30.98 -28.35
N GLU A 90 -7.57 30.99 -27.93
CA GLU A 90 -7.97 30.38 -26.67
C GLU A 90 -7.85 28.86 -26.76
N HIS A 91 -8.23 28.27 -27.90
CA HIS A 91 -8.03 26.84 -28.14
C HIS A 91 -6.55 26.40 -28.03
N GLN A 92 -5.64 27.20 -28.64
CA GLN A 92 -4.20 26.94 -28.56
C GLN A 92 -3.66 27.09 -27.13
N LYS A 93 -4.08 28.13 -26.39
CA LYS A 93 -3.71 28.29 -24.97
C LYS A 93 -4.19 27.11 -24.11
N GLU A 94 -5.40 26.67 -24.36
CA GLU A 94 -5.97 25.53 -23.65
C GLU A 94 -5.18 24.24 -23.94
N GLN A 95 -4.82 23.97 -25.19
CA GLN A 95 -3.98 22.84 -25.56
C GLN A 95 -2.61 22.86 -24.85
N VAL A 96 -1.96 24.04 -24.82
CA VAL A 96 -0.66 24.24 -24.14
C VAL A 96 -0.84 23.99 -22.63
N ARG A 97 -1.89 24.54 -22.01
CA ARG A 97 -2.20 24.35 -20.61
C ARG A 97 -2.43 22.87 -20.30
N ASN A 98 -3.29 22.19 -21.06
CA ASN A 98 -3.58 20.76 -20.88
C ASN A 98 -2.31 19.91 -21.05
N SER A 99 -1.45 20.24 -22.00
CA SER A 99 -0.17 19.55 -22.19
C SER A 99 0.80 19.77 -21.01
N GLN A 100 0.83 20.96 -20.43
CA GLN A 100 1.63 21.24 -19.23
C GLN A 100 1.06 20.54 -18.00
N GLU A 101 -0.26 20.60 -17.80
CA GLU A 101 -0.95 19.91 -16.71
C GLU A 101 -0.78 18.39 -16.81
N ALA A 102 -0.82 17.81 -18.02
CA ALA A 102 -0.54 16.41 -18.24
C ALA A 102 0.86 16.00 -17.77
N LYS A 103 1.88 16.83 -18.03
CA LYS A 103 3.26 16.58 -17.59
C LYS A 103 3.46 16.70 -16.08
N THR A 104 2.70 17.55 -15.40
CA THR A 104 2.80 17.78 -13.96
C THR A 104 1.93 16.85 -13.14
N ASN A 105 0.97 16.16 -13.75
CA ASN A 105 0.00 15.28 -13.10
C ASN A 105 0.07 13.84 -13.63
N THR A 106 1.30 13.32 -13.77
CA THR A 106 1.51 11.90 -14.05
C THR A 106 1.08 11.06 -12.86
N PHE A 107 0.77 9.77 -13.08
CA PHE A 107 0.36 8.85 -12.01
C PHE A 107 1.40 8.78 -10.89
N LEU A 108 2.69 8.75 -11.21
CA LEU A 108 3.78 8.74 -10.24
C LEU A 108 3.74 9.99 -9.35
N LEU A 109 3.70 11.19 -9.94
CA LEU A 109 3.69 12.45 -9.19
C LEU A 109 2.44 12.61 -8.32
N VAL A 110 1.29 12.12 -8.78
CA VAL A 110 0.06 12.11 -7.99
C VAL A 110 0.14 11.06 -6.86
N ALA A 111 0.72 9.89 -7.14
CA ALA A 111 0.96 8.87 -6.13
C ALA A 111 1.92 9.33 -5.03
N GLU A 112 2.96 10.11 -5.36
CA GLU A 112 3.86 10.72 -4.37
C GLU A 112 3.12 11.70 -3.44
N ARG A 113 2.25 12.54 -4.00
CA ARG A 113 1.42 13.47 -3.21
C ARG A 113 0.45 12.72 -2.30
N TRP A 114 -0.23 11.70 -2.82
CA TRP A 114 -1.10 10.83 -2.04
C TRP A 114 -0.33 10.09 -0.94
N TRP A 115 0.84 9.52 -1.25
CA TRP A 115 1.68 8.79 -0.29
C TRP A 115 2.14 9.68 0.85
N ASN A 116 2.48 10.96 0.60
CA ASN A 116 2.83 11.92 1.64
C ASN A 116 1.71 12.13 2.67
N VAL A 117 0.45 12.07 2.23
CA VAL A 117 -0.72 12.11 3.13
C VAL A 117 -0.89 10.75 3.82
N LYS A 118 -0.79 9.65 3.05
CA LYS A 118 -1.04 8.29 3.54
C LYS A 118 -0.06 7.86 4.63
N LYS A 119 1.23 8.15 4.48
CA LYS A 119 2.28 7.77 5.43
C LYS A 119 2.06 8.31 6.84
N ALA A 120 1.37 9.43 7.00
CA ALA A 120 1.04 9.99 8.31
C ALA A 120 -0.02 9.17 9.08
N SER A 121 -0.77 8.29 8.38
CA SER A 121 -1.87 7.51 8.95
C SER A 121 -1.55 6.03 9.16
N VAL A 122 -0.34 5.60 8.82
CA VAL A 122 0.10 4.20 8.88
C VAL A 122 1.49 4.10 9.50
N THR A 123 1.93 2.88 9.86
CA THR A 123 3.31 2.66 10.32
C THR A 123 4.30 2.85 9.17
N GLU A 124 5.53 3.26 9.49
CA GLU A 124 6.60 3.51 8.52
C GLU A 124 6.87 2.28 7.63
N ASP A 125 7.04 1.11 8.23
CA ASP A 125 7.24 -0.16 7.50
C ASP A 125 6.09 -0.44 6.50
N TYR A 126 4.84 -0.16 6.89
CA TYR A 126 3.69 -0.38 6.01
C TYR A 126 3.61 0.68 4.91
N ALA A 127 3.98 1.93 5.18
CA ALA A 127 4.11 2.98 4.16
C ALA A 127 5.15 2.58 3.11
N ASP A 128 6.30 2.09 3.54
CA ASP A 128 7.36 1.59 2.67
C ASP A 128 6.91 0.41 1.81
N ASP A 129 6.19 -0.55 2.40
CA ASP A 129 5.62 -1.70 1.67
C ASP A 129 4.60 -1.25 0.60
N ILE A 130 3.80 -0.22 0.90
CA ILE A 130 2.88 0.37 -0.07
C ILE A 130 3.68 0.92 -1.25
N TRP A 131 4.67 1.77 -0.97
CA TRP A 131 5.46 2.44 -2.00
C TRP A 131 6.24 1.45 -2.88
N ARG A 132 7.01 0.55 -2.27
CA ARG A 132 7.76 -0.49 -2.99
C ARG A 132 6.89 -1.34 -3.90
N SER A 133 5.65 -1.63 -3.50
CA SER A 133 4.76 -2.41 -4.35
C SER A 133 4.28 -1.65 -5.58
N LEU A 134 4.03 -0.33 -5.45
CA LEU A 134 3.69 0.52 -6.58
C LEU A 134 4.89 0.71 -7.50
N GLU A 135 6.06 0.96 -6.94
CA GLU A 135 7.33 1.12 -7.67
C GLU A 135 7.67 -0.12 -8.50
N ARG A 136 7.53 -1.30 -7.90
CA ARG A 136 7.88 -2.56 -8.57
C ARG A 136 6.86 -2.97 -9.64
N ASP A 137 5.56 -2.84 -9.36
CA ASP A 137 4.52 -3.51 -10.12
C ASP A 137 3.58 -2.56 -10.90
N VAL A 138 3.60 -1.24 -10.64
CA VAL A 138 2.64 -0.28 -11.23
C VAL A 138 3.35 0.84 -11.99
N PHE A 139 4.31 1.53 -11.37
CA PHE A 139 4.98 2.68 -12.00
C PHE A 139 5.67 2.37 -13.32
N PRO A 140 6.29 1.19 -13.54
CA PRO A 140 6.90 0.89 -14.84
C PRO A 140 5.90 0.89 -16.01
N ALA A 141 4.61 0.63 -15.72
CA ALA A 141 3.58 0.54 -16.75
C ALA A 141 2.79 1.85 -16.95
N ILE A 142 2.54 2.61 -15.87
CA ILE A 142 1.65 3.77 -15.91
C ILE A 142 2.20 5.01 -15.19
N GLY A 143 3.40 4.95 -14.62
CA GLY A 143 3.96 6.04 -13.82
C GLY A 143 4.02 7.36 -14.57
N ASP A 144 4.41 7.34 -15.83
CA ASP A 144 4.59 8.53 -16.68
C ASP A 144 3.29 8.97 -17.40
N ILE A 145 2.20 8.20 -17.28
CA ILE A 145 0.92 8.53 -17.91
C ILE A 145 0.19 9.58 -17.06
N SER A 146 -0.33 10.65 -17.70
CA SER A 146 -1.19 11.62 -17.00
C SER A 146 -2.42 10.95 -16.42
N VAL A 147 -2.79 11.30 -15.17
CA VAL A 147 -4.01 10.76 -14.52
C VAL A 147 -5.28 11.08 -15.32
N THR A 148 -5.29 12.14 -16.12
CA THR A 148 -6.40 12.49 -17.01
C THR A 148 -6.55 11.57 -18.23
N GLU A 149 -5.46 10.88 -18.62
CA GLU A 149 -5.43 9.99 -19.78
C GLU A 149 -5.60 8.49 -19.37
N ILE A 150 -5.49 8.20 -18.08
CA ILE A 150 -5.60 6.84 -17.56
C ILE A 150 -7.04 6.33 -17.70
N LYS A 151 -7.17 5.18 -18.39
CA LYS A 151 -8.44 4.46 -18.56
C LYS A 151 -8.40 3.14 -17.80
N ALA A 152 -9.57 2.58 -17.48
CA ALA A 152 -9.69 1.32 -16.74
C ALA A 152 -8.88 0.16 -17.37
N HIS A 153 -8.90 0.03 -18.69
CA HIS A 153 -8.15 -1.03 -19.39
C HIS A 153 -6.63 -0.87 -19.23
N THR A 154 -6.12 0.37 -19.13
CA THR A 154 -4.69 0.65 -18.90
C THR A 154 -4.26 0.17 -17.51
N LEU A 155 -5.11 0.42 -16.50
CA LEU A 155 -4.88 -0.05 -15.13
C LEU A 155 -4.91 -1.58 -15.03
N VAL A 156 -5.85 -2.21 -15.72
CA VAL A 156 -5.94 -3.68 -15.78
C VAL A 156 -4.67 -4.26 -16.39
N LYS A 157 -4.21 -3.73 -17.53
CA LYS A 157 -2.95 -4.16 -18.17
C LYS A 157 -1.72 -4.00 -17.26
N ALA A 158 -1.65 -2.93 -16.48
CA ALA A 158 -0.54 -2.70 -15.55
C ALA A 158 -0.46 -3.79 -14.45
N VAL A 159 -1.59 -4.29 -13.97
CA VAL A 159 -1.65 -5.29 -12.88
C VAL A 159 -1.64 -6.74 -13.40
N GLN A 160 -1.98 -6.98 -14.67
CA GLN A 160 -2.08 -8.31 -15.27
C GLN A 160 -0.81 -9.19 -15.12
N PRO A 161 0.44 -8.65 -15.21
CA PRO A 161 1.66 -9.44 -14.96
C PRO A 161 1.74 -10.01 -13.55
N VAL A 162 1.15 -9.32 -12.57
CA VAL A 162 1.10 -9.79 -11.17
C VAL A 162 0.14 -10.96 -11.02
N GLN A 163 -0.99 -10.93 -11.72
CA GLN A 163 -1.92 -12.08 -11.80
C GLN A 163 -1.24 -13.27 -12.45
N ALA A 164 -0.52 -13.07 -13.56
CA ALA A 164 0.17 -14.15 -14.29
C ALA A 164 1.19 -14.91 -13.41
N ARG A 165 1.76 -14.25 -12.37
CA ARG A 165 2.62 -14.91 -11.36
C ARG A 165 1.82 -15.63 -10.27
N GLY A 166 0.50 -15.65 -10.30
CA GLY A 166 -0.35 -16.25 -9.28
C GLY A 166 -0.46 -15.45 -7.97
N ALA A 167 0.05 -14.21 -7.92
CA ALA A 167 0.09 -13.39 -6.70
C ALA A 167 -1.22 -12.62 -6.46
N LEU A 168 -2.35 -13.33 -6.39
CA LEU A 168 -3.71 -12.75 -6.38
C LEU A 168 -3.98 -11.79 -5.20
N GLU A 169 -3.41 -12.05 -4.01
CA GLU A 169 -3.54 -11.12 -2.87
C GLU A 169 -2.78 -9.81 -3.13
N THR A 170 -1.63 -9.88 -3.82
CA THR A 170 -0.90 -8.69 -4.27
C THR A 170 -1.72 -7.91 -5.29
N VAL A 171 -2.35 -8.59 -6.26
CA VAL A 171 -3.29 -7.97 -7.22
C VAL A 171 -4.37 -7.19 -6.48
N ARG A 172 -5.04 -7.82 -5.51
CA ARG A 172 -6.09 -7.17 -4.71
C ARG A 172 -5.58 -5.89 -4.02
N ARG A 173 -4.40 -5.95 -3.42
CA ARG A 173 -3.78 -4.81 -2.74
C ARG A 173 -3.37 -3.71 -3.72
N LEU A 174 -2.80 -4.05 -4.87
CA LEU A 174 -2.44 -3.07 -5.90
C LEU A 174 -3.68 -2.37 -6.45
N CYS A 175 -4.75 -3.10 -6.75
CA CYS A 175 -6.02 -2.51 -7.18
C CYS A 175 -6.58 -1.52 -6.14
N GLN A 176 -6.49 -1.86 -4.84
CA GLN A 176 -6.88 -0.95 -3.77
C GLN A 176 -6.01 0.31 -3.76
N ARG A 177 -4.68 0.17 -3.82
CA ARG A 177 -3.73 1.29 -3.80
C ARG A 177 -3.90 2.21 -5.01
N ILE A 178 -4.03 1.65 -6.21
CA ILE A 178 -4.32 2.40 -7.42
C ILE A 178 -5.63 3.20 -7.26
N ASN A 179 -6.67 2.55 -6.72
CA ASN A 179 -7.94 3.22 -6.49
C ASN A 179 -7.81 4.37 -5.49
N GLU A 180 -7.06 4.21 -4.41
CA GLU A 180 -6.79 5.28 -3.44
C GLU A 180 -6.06 6.48 -4.08
N VAL A 181 -5.06 6.24 -4.95
CA VAL A 181 -4.36 7.29 -5.71
C VAL A 181 -5.32 8.03 -6.65
N MET A 182 -6.17 7.29 -7.39
CA MET A 182 -7.11 7.90 -8.33
C MET A 182 -8.25 8.65 -7.62
N ILE A 183 -8.70 8.18 -6.45
CA ILE A 183 -9.64 8.93 -5.60
C ILE A 183 -8.98 10.23 -5.09
N TYR A 184 -7.70 10.18 -4.70
CA TYR A 184 -6.97 11.38 -4.33
C TYR A 184 -6.90 12.38 -5.50
N ALA A 185 -6.64 11.91 -6.73
CA ALA A 185 -6.66 12.75 -7.92
C ALA A 185 -8.03 13.41 -8.15
N GLN A 186 -9.13 12.67 -7.94
CA GLN A 186 -10.48 13.22 -8.04
C GLN A 186 -10.74 14.26 -6.95
N ASN A 187 -10.44 13.95 -5.70
CA ASN A 187 -10.68 14.84 -4.56
C ASN A 187 -9.86 16.14 -4.64
N THR A 188 -8.74 16.12 -5.35
CA THR A 188 -7.90 17.32 -5.61
C THR A 188 -8.24 18.03 -6.93
N GLY A 189 -9.30 17.60 -7.62
CA GLY A 189 -9.80 18.26 -8.83
C GLY A 189 -8.96 18.01 -10.09
N LEU A 190 -8.09 16.99 -10.08
CA LEU A 190 -7.26 16.64 -11.25
C LEU A 190 -8.03 15.81 -12.29
N ILE A 191 -9.05 15.08 -11.86
CA ILE A 191 -9.94 14.28 -12.71
C ILE A 191 -11.37 14.38 -12.22
N ASP A 192 -12.33 14.27 -13.13
CA ASP A 192 -13.76 14.32 -12.80
C ASP A 192 -14.33 12.96 -12.36
N ALA A 193 -13.76 11.86 -12.87
CA ALA A 193 -14.23 10.50 -12.61
C ALA A 193 -13.06 9.55 -12.36
N VAL A 194 -13.27 8.58 -11.47
CA VAL A 194 -12.27 7.57 -11.09
C VAL A 194 -12.37 6.35 -12.00
N PRO A 195 -11.42 6.12 -12.93
CA PRO A 195 -11.46 4.97 -13.84
C PRO A 195 -11.12 3.64 -13.15
N SER A 196 -10.60 3.69 -11.92
CA SER A 196 -10.16 2.52 -11.14
C SER A 196 -11.27 1.90 -10.30
N VAL A 197 -12.47 2.46 -10.27
CA VAL A 197 -13.60 1.89 -9.51
C VAL A 197 -13.85 0.47 -9.97
N ASN A 198 -13.77 -0.48 -9.02
CA ASN A 198 -14.00 -1.91 -9.27
C ASN A 198 -13.02 -2.61 -10.23
N ILE A 199 -11.85 -2.04 -10.57
CA ILE A 199 -10.88 -2.75 -11.43
C ILE A 199 -10.48 -4.13 -10.87
N GLY A 200 -10.52 -4.32 -9.56
CA GLY A 200 -10.29 -5.62 -8.93
C GLY A 200 -11.25 -6.73 -9.36
N LYS A 201 -12.43 -6.37 -9.91
CA LYS A 201 -13.40 -7.35 -10.47
C LYS A 201 -12.95 -7.95 -11.81
N ALA A 202 -11.94 -7.33 -12.46
CA ALA A 202 -11.35 -7.86 -13.70
C ALA A 202 -10.36 -9.00 -13.43
N PHE A 203 -10.05 -9.31 -12.17
CA PHE A 203 -9.07 -10.31 -11.76
C PHE A 203 -9.71 -11.43 -10.95
N GLU A 204 -9.05 -12.57 -10.93
CA GLU A 204 -9.41 -13.68 -10.06
C GLU A 204 -9.32 -13.27 -8.59
N LYS A 205 -10.29 -13.71 -7.81
CA LYS A 205 -10.28 -13.46 -6.37
C LYS A 205 -9.29 -14.41 -5.67
N PRO A 206 -8.44 -13.90 -4.76
CA PRO A 206 -7.61 -14.76 -3.96
C PRO A 206 -8.49 -15.70 -3.12
N GLN A 207 -8.16 -16.98 -3.16
CA GLN A 207 -8.80 -17.94 -2.25
C GLN A 207 -8.30 -17.67 -0.83
N LYS A 208 -9.23 -17.45 0.08
CA LYS A 208 -8.92 -17.24 1.51
C LYS A 208 -8.47 -18.58 2.09
N LYS A 209 -7.16 -18.77 2.25
CA LYS A 209 -6.60 -19.91 2.97
C LYS A 209 -6.33 -19.47 4.40
N ASN A 210 -6.82 -20.25 5.37
CA ASN A 210 -6.44 -20.04 6.76
C ASN A 210 -4.94 -20.29 6.92
N MET A 211 -4.31 -19.61 7.88
CA MET A 211 -2.92 -19.88 8.19
C MET A 211 -2.77 -21.34 8.66
N PRO A 212 -1.72 -22.04 8.22
CA PRO A 212 -1.49 -23.41 8.66
C PRO A 212 -1.40 -23.50 10.19
N SER A 213 -2.16 -24.43 10.75
CA SER A 213 -2.18 -24.76 12.19
C SER A 213 -2.50 -26.24 12.35
N ILE A 214 -2.01 -26.83 13.42
CA ILE A 214 -2.31 -28.20 13.80
C ILE A 214 -3.40 -28.21 14.89
N ARG A 215 -3.99 -29.38 15.12
CA ARG A 215 -4.94 -29.57 16.22
C ARG A 215 -4.22 -29.78 17.56
N PRO A 216 -4.89 -29.56 18.71
CA PRO A 216 -4.31 -29.76 20.03
C PRO A 216 -3.79 -31.19 20.29
N ASP A 217 -4.42 -32.22 19.75
CA ASP A 217 -4.00 -33.63 19.85
C ASP A 217 -2.66 -33.92 19.16
N GLN A 218 -2.23 -33.08 18.22
CA GLN A 218 -0.92 -33.16 17.55
C GLN A 218 0.20 -32.38 18.28
N LEU A 219 -0.12 -31.73 19.42
CA LEU A 219 0.86 -30.99 20.19
C LEU A 219 2.03 -31.85 20.71
N PRO A 220 1.83 -33.14 21.18
CA PRO A 220 2.96 -33.99 21.58
C PRO A 220 3.99 -34.19 20.46
N GLN A 221 3.54 -34.42 19.24
CA GLN A 221 4.44 -34.56 18.07
C GLN A 221 5.18 -33.25 17.77
N LEU A 222 4.51 -32.10 17.87
CA LEU A 222 5.15 -30.81 17.73
C LEU A 222 6.25 -30.64 18.80
N MET A 223 5.96 -30.90 20.05
CA MET A 223 6.91 -30.77 21.16
C MET A 223 8.13 -31.65 20.96
N GLN A 224 7.93 -32.91 20.58
CA GLN A 224 9.02 -33.83 20.27
C GLN A 224 9.88 -33.33 19.11
N THR A 225 9.24 -32.87 18.03
CA THR A 225 9.93 -32.30 16.83
C THR A 225 10.76 -31.09 17.22
N MET A 226 10.19 -30.17 18.01
CA MET A 226 10.90 -28.97 18.43
C MET A 226 12.01 -29.25 19.45
N ARG A 227 11.89 -30.31 20.25
CA ARG A 227 12.93 -30.75 21.20
C ARG A 227 14.17 -31.27 20.48
N THR A 228 14.00 -32.02 19.41
CA THR A 228 15.10 -32.58 18.61
C THR A 228 15.63 -31.66 17.53
N ALA A 229 14.92 -30.55 17.22
CA ALA A 229 15.30 -29.59 16.18
C ALA A 229 16.66 -28.95 16.50
N ASN A 230 17.49 -28.78 15.47
CA ASN A 230 18.76 -28.06 15.57
C ASN A 230 18.52 -26.55 15.57
N ILE A 231 18.16 -26.02 16.75
CA ILE A 231 17.89 -24.60 17.02
C ILE A 231 18.58 -24.16 18.31
N SER A 232 18.91 -22.88 18.41
CA SER A 232 19.53 -22.34 19.63
C SER A 232 18.58 -22.42 20.83
N MET A 233 19.13 -22.46 22.04
CA MET A 233 18.37 -22.46 23.29
C MET A 233 17.45 -21.22 23.34
N SER A 234 17.94 -20.03 23.02
CA SER A 234 17.12 -18.81 22.99
C SER A 234 15.95 -18.88 21.99
N THR A 235 16.15 -19.55 20.83
CA THR A 235 15.05 -19.77 19.86
C THR A 235 14.03 -20.77 20.42
N ARG A 236 14.46 -21.79 21.13
CA ARG A 236 13.60 -22.76 21.80
C ARG A 236 12.78 -22.09 22.92
N CYS A 237 13.44 -21.27 23.73
CA CYS A 237 12.76 -20.48 24.75
C CYS A 237 11.73 -19.50 24.14
N LEU A 238 12.07 -18.83 23.03
CA LEU A 238 11.10 -17.95 22.33
C LEU A 238 9.90 -18.73 21.79
N PHE A 239 10.11 -19.92 21.22
CA PHE A 239 9.01 -20.80 20.80
C PHE A 239 8.09 -21.16 21.98
N MET A 240 8.67 -21.63 23.10
CA MET A 240 7.91 -21.97 24.31
C MET A 240 7.21 -20.75 24.91
N TRP A 241 7.89 -19.61 25.00
CA TRP A 241 7.33 -18.35 25.47
C TRP A 241 6.09 -17.95 24.66
N GLN A 242 6.20 -17.98 23.32
CA GLN A 242 5.09 -17.64 22.44
C GLN A 242 3.93 -18.64 22.57
N LEU A 243 4.21 -19.92 22.73
CA LEU A 243 3.20 -20.96 22.91
C LEU A 243 2.47 -20.78 24.25
N LEU A 244 3.20 -20.57 25.35
CA LEU A 244 2.66 -20.46 26.71
C LEU A 244 1.88 -19.16 26.91
N THR A 245 2.37 -18.03 26.36
CA THR A 245 1.73 -16.71 26.53
C THR A 245 0.64 -16.45 25.52
N ILE A 246 0.49 -17.28 24.48
CA ILE A 246 -0.44 -17.13 23.35
C ILE A 246 -0.43 -15.74 22.67
N THR A 247 0.68 -15.01 22.75
CA THR A 247 0.86 -13.67 22.19
C THR A 247 1.25 -13.72 20.71
N ARG A 248 1.16 -12.57 20.01
CA ARG A 248 1.57 -12.51 18.60
C ARG A 248 3.09 -12.64 18.46
N PRO A 249 3.59 -13.16 17.31
CA PRO A 249 5.03 -13.39 17.12
C PRO A 249 5.91 -12.16 17.37
N ALA A 250 5.46 -10.97 16.98
CA ALA A 250 6.19 -9.74 17.24
C ALA A 250 6.18 -9.37 18.73
N GLU A 251 5.00 -9.44 19.37
CA GLU A 251 4.86 -9.17 20.81
C GLU A 251 5.79 -10.07 21.62
N ALA A 252 5.80 -11.38 21.33
CA ALA A 252 6.65 -12.36 22.02
C ALA A 252 8.16 -12.11 21.80
N ALA A 253 8.56 -11.84 20.56
CA ALA A 253 9.99 -11.65 20.23
C ALA A 253 10.57 -10.34 20.81
N GLU A 254 9.75 -9.32 20.93
CA GLU A 254 10.12 -7.99 21.43
C GLU A 254 9.91 -7.82 22.94
N ALA A 255 9.60 -8.88 23.68
CA ALA A 255 9.37 -8.83 25.12
C ALA A 255 10.60 -8.27 25.86
N ARG A 256 10.34 -7.40 26.86
CA ARG A 256 11.35 -6.69 27.63
C ARG A 256 11.34 -7.12 29.09
N TRP A 257 12.48 -7.00 29.74
CA TRP A 257 12.59 -7.34 31.16
C TRP A 257 11.84 -6.37 32.07
N ASP A 258 11.77 -5.11 31.72
CA ASP A 258 11.05 -4.07 32.48
C ASP A 258 9.53 -4.18 32.40
N GLU A 259 9.01 -5.02 31.49
CA GLU A 259 7.58 -5.31 31.33
C GLU A 259 7.13 -6.50 32.24
N ILE A 260 8.06 -7.19 32.90
CA ILE A 260 7.75 -8.39 33.70
C ILE A 260 7.66 -8.03 35.18
N ASP A 261 6.48 -8.28 35.74
CA ASP A 261 6.25 -8.27 37.19
C ASP A 261 6.31 -9.71 37.73
N PHE A 262 7.45 -10.09 38.29
CA PHE A 262 7.66 -11.43 38.85
C PHE A 262 6.81 -11.69 40.08
N ASN A 263 6.47 -10.67 40.88
CA ASN A 263 5.68 -10.82 42.11
C ASN A 263 4.21 -11.08 41.77
N ALA A 264 3.68 -10.27 40.82
CA ALA A 264 2.32 -10.44 40.34
C ALA A 264 2.17 -11.60 39.34
N LYS A 265 3.28 -12.14 38.81
CA LYS A 265 3.34 -13.05 37.67
C LYS A 265 2.60 -12.50 36.47
N GLU A 266 2.99 -11.31 36.04
CA GLU A 266 2.36 -10.59 34.95
C GLU A 266 3.39 -10.08 33.94
N TRP A 267 3.02 -10.13 32.68
CA TRP A 267 3.72 -9.42 31.60
C TRP A 267 2.83 -8.29 31.10
N LYS A 268 3.27 -7.04 31.28
CA LYS A 268 2.54 -5.82 30.95
C LYS A 268 3.07 -5.25 29.63
N ILE A 269 2.36 -5.49 28.54
CA ILE A 269 2.74 -5.03 27.20
C ILE A 269 2.11 -3.64 26.96
N PRO A 270 2.92 -2.56 26.78
CA PRO A 270 2.39 -1.23 26.58
C PRO A 270 1.70 -1.09 25.22
N ALA A 271 0.68 -0.22 25.18
CA ALA A 271 -0.15 0.06 23.98
C ALA A 271 0.66 0.33 22.72
N ALA A 272 1.77 1.04 22.83
CA ALA A 272 2.65 1.37 21.70
C ALA A 272 3.22 0.15 20.97
N ARG A 273 3.33 -1.01 21.65
CA ARG A 273 3.78 -2.28 21.07
C ARG A 273 2.63 -3.19 20.63
N MET A 274 1.40 -2.82 20.95
CA MET A 274 0.22 -3.62 20.62
C MET A 274 -0.41 -3.19 19.29
N LYS A 275 -0.75 -4.16 18.44
CA LYS A 275 -1.40 -3.89 17.15
C LYS A 275 -2.66 -3.03 17.25
N MET A 276 -3.38 -3.10 18.38
CA MET A 276 -4.63 -2.37 18.59
C MET A 276 -4.46 -1.12 19.47
N ASN A 277 -3.21 -0.70 19.73
CA ASN A 277 -2.86 0.46 20.54
C ASN A 277 -3.58 0.50 21.90
N ARG A 278 -3.56 -0.65 22.63
CA ARG A 278 -4.13 -0.80 23.97
C ARG A 278 -3.19 -1.65 24.80
N ASP A 279 -2.99 -1.28 26.07
CA ASP A 279 -2.22 -2.07 27.01
C ASP A 279 -2.80 -3.49 27.12
N HIS A 280 -1.91 -4.46 27.26
CA HIS A 280 -2.31 -5.85 27.42
C HIS A 280 -1.50 -6.52 28.52
N THR A 281 -2.16 -6.99 29.56
CA THR A 281 -1.55 -7.74 30.65
C THR A 281 -1.75 -9.23 30.38
N VAL A 282 -0.65 -10.00 30.36
CA VAL A 282 -0.65 -11.45 30.21
C VAL A 282 -0.32 -12.07 31.55
N PRO A 283 -1.23 -12.83 32.17
CA PRO A 283 -0.90 -13.60 33.37
C PRO A 283 0.05 -14.75 33.01
N LEU A 284 1.14 -14.86 33.76
CA LEU A 284 2.20 -15.82 33.52
C LEU A 284 1.99 -17.11 34.36
N SER A 285 2.00 -18.23 33.66
CA SER A 285 2.03 -19.54 34.30
C SER A 285 3.39 -19.85 34.92
N ASP A 286 3.49 -20.85 35.74
CA ASP A 286 4.74 -21.30 36.36
C ASP A 286 5.78 -21.70 35.29
N GLU A 287 5.34 -22.35 34.22
CA GLU A 287 6.20 -22.73 33.10
C GLU A 287 6.71 -21.48 32.33
N ALA A 288 5.89 -20.45 32.18
CA ALA A 288 6.33 -19.20 31.56
C ALA A 288 7.38 -18.48 32.43
N ILE A 289 7.20 -18.47 33.75
CA ILE A 289 8.21 -17.97 34.69
C ILE A 289 9.52 -18.77 34.58
N SER A 290 9.45 -20.11 34.49
CA SER A 290 10.63 -20.95 34.31
C SER A 290 11.42 -20.63 33.04
N ILE A 291 10.72 -20.26 31.93
CA ILE A 291 11.37 -19.76 30.69
C ILE A 291 12.09 -18.43 30.96
N LEU A 292 11.49 -17.51 31.70
CA LEU A 292 12.11 -16.24 32.06
C LEU A 292 13.37 -16.47 32.93
N GLU A 293 13.32 -17.34 33.90
CA GLU A 293 14.47 -17.70 34.75
C GLU A 293 15.63 -18.26 33.90
N MET A 294 15.33 -19.14 32.94
CA MET A 294 16.32 -19.67 32.02
C MET A 294 16.91 -18.54 31.14
N MET A 295 16.05 -17.66 30.63
CA MET A 295 16.52 -16.53 29.81
C MET A 295 17.30 -15.50 30.63
N LYS A 296 17.04 -15.37 31.92
CA LYS A 296 17.77 -14.44 32.80
C LYS A 296 19.28 -14.74 32.80
N SER A 297 19.67 -16.00 32.75
CA SER A 297 21.08 -16.40 32.64
C SER A 297 21.69 -16.09 31.27
N LEU A 298 20.88 -16.00 30.20
CA LEU A 298 21.33 -15.79 28.83
C LEU A 298 21.28 -14.33 28.40
N SER A 299 20.34 -13.55 28.94
CA SER A 299 20.07 -12.18 28.50
C SER A 299 19.73 -11.18 29.61
N GLY A 300 19.84 -11.56 30.92
CA GLY A 300 19.41 -10.75 32.07
C GLY A 300 20.13 -9.43 32.22
N GLY A 301 21.09 -9.05 31.61
CA GLY A 301 21.70 -7.70 31.61
C GLY A 301 21.31 -6.84 30.43
N ARG A 302 20.33 -7.25 29.63
CA ARG A 302 19.92 -6.60 28.38
C ARG A 302 18.49 -6.09 28.49
N GLU A 303 18.09 -5.25 27.54
CA GLU A 303 16.74 -4.69 27.46
C GLU A 303 15.72 -5.79 27.11
N PHE A 304 16.00 -6.59 26.06
CA PHE A 304 15.11 -7.61 25.56
C PHE A 304 15.34 -8.97 26.21
N ILE A 305 14.25 -9.69 26.51
CA ILE A 305 14.30 -11.08 26.98
C ILE A 305 14.91 -11.99 25.91
N PHE A 306 14.55 -11.74 24.64
CA PHE A 306 15.03 -12.49 23.48
C PHE A 306 15.85 -11.59 22.55
N PRO A 307 17.09 -11.24 22.89
CA PRO A 307 17.92 -10.35 22.07
C PRO A 307 18.39 -11.04 20.78
N SER A 308 18.55 -10.27 19.73
CA SER A 308 19.14 -10.73 18.47
C SER A 308 20.60 -11.17 18.71
N ARG A 309 20.98 -12.30 18.12
CA ARG A 309 22.36 -12.80 18.19
C ARG A 309 23.34 -11.89 17.43
N ILE A 310 22.88 -11.25 16.35
CA ILE A 310 23.72 -10.42 15.49
C ILE A 310 23.83 -8.98 16.06
N LYS A 311 22.69 -8.45 16.53
CA LYS A 311 22.60 -7.11 17.11
C LYS A 311 21.94 -7.18 18.49
N PRO A 312 22.70 -7.43 19.55
CA PRO A 312 22.18 -7.69 20.90
C PRO A 312 21.37 -6.55 21.54
N THR A 313 21.44 -5.35 21.00
CA THR A 313 20.63 -4.19 21.37
C THR A 313 19.26 -4.18 20.69
N GLN A 314 18.98 -5.15 19.81
CA GLN A 314 17.68 -5.32 19.14
C GLN A 314 17.07 -6.66 19.55
N PRO A 315 15.75 -6.82 19.48
CA PRO A 315 15.08 -8.08 19.74
C PRO A 315 15.35 -9.09 18.63
N MET A 316 15.07 -10.36 18.89
CA MET A 316 14.97 -11.38 17.86
C MET A 316 13.92 -10.98 16.82
N ASN A 317 14.17 -11.36 15.56
CA ASN A 317 13.19 -11.18 14.51
C ASN A 317 11.92 -11.98 14.80
N SER A 318 10.74 -11.39 14.63
CA SER A 318 9.44 -12.04 14.83
C SER A 318 9.23 -13.29 13.96
N GLN A 319 9.99 -13.45 12.88
CA GLN A 319 9.97 -14.63 12.02
C GLN A 319 10.90 -15.76 12.49
N THR A 320 11.62 -15.56 13.60
CA THR A 320 12.59 -16.57 14.10
C THR A 320 11.92 -17.91 14.39
N VAL A 321 10.75 -17.91 15.03
CA VAL A 321 9.98 -19.15 15.31
C VAL A 321 9.48 -19.77 13.98
N ASN A 322 8.99 -18.99 13.03
CA ASN A 322 8.60 -19.50 11.70
C ASN A 322 9.77 -20.18 10.99
N ALA A 323 10.95 -19.57 11.02
CA ALA A 323 12.15 -20.15 10.42
C ALA A 323 12.58 -21.45 11.14
N ALA A 324 12.41 -21.52 12.45
CA ALA A 324 12.67 -22.72 13.24
C ALA A 324 11.68 -23.86 12.88
N LEU A 325 10.39 -23.58 12.84
CA LEU A 325 9.34 -24.53 12.42
C LEU A 325 9.61 -25.07 11.01
N LYS A 326 9.95 -24.19 10.06
CA LYS A 326 10.27 -24.60 8.69
C LYS A 326 11.49 -25.52 8.64
N ARG A 327 12.56 -25.21 9.39
CA ARG A 327 13.78 -26.06 9.46
C ARG A 327 13.52 -27.39 10.14
N ALA A 328 12.56 -27.44 11.07
CA ALA A 328 12.12 -28.67 11.74
C ALA A 328 11.17 -29.51 10.86
N GLY A 329 10.96 -29.17 9.59
CA GLY A 329 10.11 -29.95 8.65
C GLY A 329 8.61 -29.59 8.71
N LEU A 330 8.22 -28.56 9.48
CA LEU A 330 6.82 -28.15 9.65
C LEU A 330 6.39 -27.04 8.68
N GLY A 331 7.20 -26.76 7.64
CA GLY A 331 6.87 -25.79 6.60
C GLY A 331 5.57 -26.17 5.87
N GLY A 332 4.60 -25.23 5.81
CA GLY A 332 3.29 -25.47 5.22
C GLY A 332 2.29 -26.20 6.14
N VAL A 333 2.73 -26.78 7.27
CA VAL A 333 1.88 -27.48 8.25
C VAL A 333 1.54 -26.56 9.42
N LEU A 334 2.51 -25.81 9.92
CA LEU A 334 2.34 -24.90 11.05
C LEU A 334 3.14 -23.63 10.84
N VAL A 335 2.55 -22.51 11.18
CA VAL A 335 3.23 -21.21 11.29
C VAL A 335 3.18 -20.70 12.73
N SER A 336 4.11 -19.83 13.10
CA SER A 336 4.22 -19.26 14.46
C SER A 336 2.89 -18.64 14.94
N HIS A 337 2.15 -17.96 14.06
CA HIS A 337 0.80 -17.48 14.38
C HIS A 337 -0.21 -18.60 14.65
N GLY A 338 -0.04 -19.76 14.05
CA GLY A 338 -0.87 -20.96 14.26
C GLY A 338 -0.79 -21.51 15.69
N LEU A 339 0.27 -21.22 16.47
CA LEU A 339 0.37 -21.59 17.89
C LEU A 339 -0.79 -21.02 18.70
N ARG A 340 -1.25 -19.82 18.38
CA ARG A 340 -2.42 -19.20 19.03
C ARG A 340 -3.72 -19.94 18.69
N SER A 341 -3.83 -20.46 17.47
CA SER A 341 -5.00 -21.25 17.06
C SER A 341 -5.06 -22.59 17.80
N ILE A 342 -3.91 -23.23 18.06
CA ILE A 342 -3.85 -24.46 18.87
C ILE A 342 -4.40 -24.17 20.27
N ALA A 343 -3.88 -23.14 20.93
CA ALA A 343 -4.32 -22.75 22.27
C ALA A 343 -5.81 -22.38 22.29
N SER A 344 -6.26 -21.54 21.37
CA SER A 344 -7.67 -21.15 21.27
C SER A 344 -8.57 -22.37 21.09
N THR A 345 -8.19 -23.34 20.26
CA THR A 345 -8.97 -24.57 20.06
C THR A 345 -9.03 -25.40 21.33
N ALA A 346 -7.88 -25.64 21.97
CA ALA A 346 -7.83 -26.43 23.20
C ALA A 346 -8.65 -25.81 24.34
N LEU A 347 -8.54 -24.49 24.53
CA LEU A 347 -9.28 -23.76 25.56
C LEU A 347 -10.80 -23.76 25.31
N ASN A 348 -11.24 -23.67 24.04
CA ASN A 348 -12.66 -23.80 23.70
C ASN A 348 -13.16 -25.23 23.89
N GLU A 349 -12.37 -26.23 23.51
CA GLU A 349 -12.72 -27.66 23.71
C GLU A 349 -12.84 -28.04 25.21
N GLU A 350 -12.01 -27.41 26.07
CA GLU A 350 -12.13 -27.55 27.52
C GLU A 350 -13.36 -26.84 28.12
N GLY A 351 -13.88 -25.85 27.40
CA GLY A 351 -15.10 -25.14 27.80
C GLY A 351 -14.84 -23.86 28.59
N PHE A 352 -13.65 -23.26 28.47
CA PHE A 352 -13.42 -21.90 28.99
C PHE A 352 -14.34 -20.89 28.31
N PRO A 353 -14.79 -19.83 29.02
CA PRO A 353 -15.66 -18.82 28.43
C PRO A 353 -15.02 -18.13 27.23
N PRO A 354 -15.72 -18.00 26.09
CA PRO A 354 -15.15 -17.40 24.87
C PRO A 354 -14.60 -15.99 25.09
N ASP A 355 -15.24 -15.18 25.94
CA ASP A 355 -14.79 -13.80 26.21
C ASP A 355 -13.42 -13.77 26.93
N VAL A 356 -13.17 -14.75 27.81
CA VAL A 356 -11.88 -14.90 28.52
C VAL A 356 -10.80 -15.31 27.54
N ILE A 357 -11.11 -16.21 26.60
CA ILE A 357 -10.18 -16.65 25.54
C ILE A 357 -9.86 -15.50 24.60
N GLU A 358 -10.88 -14.75 24.13
CA GLU A 358 -10.69 -13.61 23.24
C GLU A 358 -9.88 -12.49 23.91
N ALA A 359 -10.10 -12.25 25.21
CA ALA A 359 -9.31 -11.30 25.99
C ALA A 359 -7.84 -11.74 26.10
N ALA A 360 -7.56 -13.03 26.32
CA ALA A 360 -6.20 -13.57 26.34
C ALA A 360 -5.50 -13.44 24.98
N LEU A 361 -6.25 -13.58 23.89
CA LEU A 361 -5.77 -13.37 22.53
C LEU A 361 -5.60 -11.88 22.16
N ALA A 362 -5.93 -10.95 23.05
CA ALA A 362 -5.98 -9.50 22.75
C ALA A 362 -6.76 -9.20 21.46
N HIS A 363 -7.89 -9.90 21.26
CA HIS A 363 -8.82 -9.62 20.18
C HIS A 363 -9.79 -8.53 20.60
N VAL A 364 -10.12 -7.65 19.67
CA VAL A 364 -11.13 -6.61 19.88
C VAL A 364 -12.48 -7.13 19.43
N ASP A 365 -13.48 -6.99 20.29
CA ASP A 365 -14.86 -7.33 19.92
C ASP A 365 -15.28 -6.50 18.70
N LYS A 366 -15.77 -7.19 17.66
CA LYS A 366 -16.25 -6.56 16.43
C LYS A 366 -17.57 -5.82 16.63
N ASN A 367 -18.33 -6.15 17.67
CA ASN A 367 -19.55 -5.47 18.03
C ASN A 367 -19.19 -4.23 18.84
N GLU A 368 -19.33 -3.04 18.25
CA GLU A 368 -18.99 -1.77 18.87
C GLU A 368 -19.81 -1.49 20.12
N VAL A 369 -21.08 -1.89 20.15
CA VAL A 369 -21.96 -1.72 21.30
C VAL A 369 -21.47 -2.60 22.44
N ARG A 370 -21.24 -3.90 22.23
CA ARG A 370 -20.71 -4.81 23.24
C ARG A 370 -19.35 -4.34 23.76
N ARG A 371 -18.47 -3.86 22.91
CA ARG A 371 -17.16 -3.31 23.26
C ARG A 371 -17.24 -2.06 24.15
N ALA A 372 -18.25 -1.21 23.95
CA ALA A 372 -18.46 -0.02 24.78
C ALA A 372 -18.88 -0.36 26.21
N TYR A 373 -19.64 -1.44 26.38
CA TYR A 373 -20.13 -1.88 27.69
C TYR A 373 -19.22 -2.88 28.40
N ASN A 374 -18.49 -3.73 27.66
CA ASN A 374 -17.59 -4.72 28.23
C ASN A 374 -16.13 -4.25 28.16
N ARG A 375 -15.66 -3.62 29.25
CA ARG A 375 -14.28 -3.13 29.40
C ARG A 375 -13.43 -4.06 30.29
N SER A 376 -13.96 -5.21 30.70
CA SER A 376 -13.24 -6.16 31.52
C SER A 376 -12.07 -6.77 30.72
N ASP A 377 -10.90 -6.84 31.35
CA ASP A 377 -9.75 -7.58 30.84
C ASP A 377 -9.74 -9.05 31.26
N TYR A 378 -10.66 -9.44 32.14
CA TYR A 378 -10.81 -10.79 32.71
C TYR A 378 -9.52 -11.34 33.33
N LEU A 379 -8.64 -10.51 33.87
CA LEU A 379 -7.31 -10.89 34.33
C LEU A 379 -7.35 -12.08 35.30
N GLU A 380 -8.19 -11.99 36.32
CA GLU A 380 -8.31 -13.06 37.35
C GLU A 380 -8.86 -14.38 36.78
N GLN A 381 -9.73 -14.33 35.79
CA GLN A 381 -10.25 -15.51 35.11
C GLN A 381 -9.23 -16.11 34.12
N ARG A 382 -8.39 -15.26 33.56
CA ARG A 382 -7.29 -15.71 32.67
C ARG A 382 -6.16 -16.41 33.42
N ARG A 383 -5.90 -16.10 34.70
CA ARG A 383 -4.84 -16.75 35.48
C ARG A 383 -5.01 -18.28 35.50
N PRO A 384 -6.11 -18.87 36.00
CA PRO A 384 -6.29 -20.30 35.98
C PRO A 384 -6.36 -20.90 34.58
N MET A 385 -6.91 -20.16 33.60
CA MET A 385 -6.95 -20.60 32.21
C MET A 385 -5.55 -20.72 31.61
N MET A 386 -4.67 -19.74 31.83
CA MET A 386 -3.30 -19.75 31.32
C MET A 386 -2.44 -20.83 32.03
N GLN A 387 -2.68 -21.07 33.32
CA GLN A 387 -2.02 -22.18 34.00
C GLN A 387 -2.50 -23.53 33.45
N TRP A 388 -3.80 -23.72 33.27
CA TRP A 388 -4.33 -24.94 32.64
C TRP A 388 -3.70 -25.20 31.27
N TRP A 389 -3.58 -24.12 30.43
CA TRP A 389 -2.93 -24.22 29.13
C TRP A 389 -1.46 -24.64 29.25
N ALA A 390 -0.73 -24.08 30.18
CA ALA A 390 0.66 -24.46 30.43
C ALA A 390 0.82 -25.89 30.90
N ASP A 391 -0.04 -26.35 31.79
CA ASP A 391 -0.11 -27.77 32.25
C ASP A 391 -0.40 -28.70 31.06
N PHE A 392 -1.32 -28.29 30.16
CA PHE A 392 -1.64 -29.04 28.95
C PHE A 392 -0.42 -29.16 28.03
N VAL A 393 0.30 -28.04 27.79
CA VAL A 393 1.56 -28.03 27.01
C VAL A 393 2.62 -28.92 27.68
N SER A 394 2.75 -28.87 29.00
CA SER A 394 3.71 -29.66 29.73
C SER A 394 3.40 -31.19 29.68
N LYS A 395 2.12 -31.55 29.70
CA LYS A 395 1.69 -32.93 29.46
C LYS A 395 2.01 -33.39 28.04
N ALA A 396 1.76 -32.52 27.05
CA ALA A 396 2.12 -32.79 25.65
C ALA A 396 3.64 -32.99 25.49
N ASP A 397 4.45 -32.18 26.16
CA ASP A 397 5.90 -32.31 26.11
C ASP A 397 6.42 -33.63 26.70
N ARG A 398 5.70 -34.20 27.67
CA ARG A 398 5.97 -35.53 28.25
C ARG A 398 5.37 -36.68 27.43
N GLY A 399 4.65 -36.41 26.34
CA GLY A 399 4.01 -37.41 25.48
C GLY A 399 2.73 -38.04 26.07
N SER A 400 2.10 -37.38 27.06
CA SER A 400 0.99 -37.93 27.84
C SER A 400 -0.42 -37.44 27.49
N ILE A 401 -0.60 -36.72 26.34
CA ILE A 401 -1.92 -36.32 25.87
C ILE A 401 -2.36 -37.16 24.70
N VAL A 402 -3.57 -37.74 24.79
CA VAL A 402 -4.15 -38.61 23.77
C VAL A 402 -5.36 -37.95 23.08
N GLU A 403 -6.23 -37.20 23.78
CA GLU A 403 -7.44 -36.56 23.22
C GLU A 403 -7.85 -35.27 23.95
N THR A 404 -8.50 -34.35 23.27
CA THR A 404 -9.11 -33.13 23.82
C THR A 404 -10.63 -33.10 23.60
N GLY A 405 -11.40 -32.68 24.62
CA GLY A 405 -12.85 -32.48 24.57
C GLY A 405 -13.59 -33.03 25.79
N LYS A 406 -14.77 -32.46 26.12
CA LYS A 406 -15.62 -32.86 27.27
C LYS A 406 -15.98 -34.36 27.30
N THR A 407 -15.77 -35.06 26.19
CA THR A 407 -16.07 -36.49 26.04
C THR A 407 -14.83 -37.37 25.87
N GLY A 408 -13.61 -36.85 25.89
CA GLY A 408 -12.44 -37.58 25.42
C GLY A 408 -11.13 -37.43 26.19
N LEU A 409 -10.97 -36.54 27.15
CA LEU A 409 -9.72 -36.46 27.94
C LEU A 409 -9.69 -37.55 29.01
N LYS A 410 -9.19 -38.72 28.63
CA LYS A 410 -8.71 -39.70 29.60
C LYS A 410 -7.20 -39.60 29.71
N LEU A 411 -6.71 -39.23 30.90
CA LEU A 411 -5.32 -39.47 31.29
C LEU A 411 -5.08 -40.97 31.22
N VAL A 412 -4.21 -41.41 30.30
CA VAL A 412 -3.66 -42.77 30.36
C VAL A 412 -2.47 -42.67 31.29
N GLY A 413 -2.61 -43.24 32.50
CA GLY A 413 -1.57 -43.38 33.49
C GLY A 413 -0.50 -44.37 33.07
#